data_75419721cc94355f267aceb158001631
#
_entry.id   75419721cc94355f267aceb158001631
#
_cell.length_a   1.000
_cell.length_b   1.000
_cell.length_c   1.000
_cell.angle_alpha   90.00
_cell.angle_beta   90.00
_cell.angle_gamma   90.00
#
_symmetry.space_group_name_H-M   'P 1'
#
loop_
_entity.id
_entity.type
_entity.pdbx_description
1 polymer ?
#
loop_
_entity_poly.entity_id
_entity_poly.type
_entity_poly.pdbx_seq_one_letter_code
_entity_poly.pdbx_strand_id
1 'polypeptide(L)'
;AAKRFILHENIAESFLAKFSEAFRQVKIGDPLDESTTLGPLSSKDALDTLSKQVDEAVKNGATLHLGGKAVAREGNFFEPTILTGITRDNPAYFEEFFGPVAQIYVVKNDEEAIQLANDSHYGLGGAVFSQDIERAKRMASAIETGMVYINWLTDTAPELPFGGVKRSGFGRELSDLGIKEFVNQKLVVVHK
;
A
#
# COMPACT_ATOMS: atom_id res chain seq x y z
N ALA A 1 -5.00 2.32 -0.14
CA ALA A 1 -4.99 0.88 0.24
C ALA A 1 -3.56 0.34 0.20
N ALA A 2 -3.22 -0.57 1.11
CA ALA A 2 -1.92 -1.22 1.13
C ALA A 2 -1.72 -2.04 -0.15
N LYS A 3 -0.52 -1.97 -0.72
CA LYS A 3 -0.14 -2.68 -1.96
C LYS A 3 0.81 -3.84 -1.67
N ARG A 4 1.71 -3.66 -0.71
CA ARG A 4 2.76 -4.61 -0.35
C ARG A 4 2.50 -5.15 1.05
N PHE A 5 2.33 -6.46 1.16
CA PHE A 5 2.12 -7.19 2.40
C PHE A 5 3.37 -8.03 2.67
N ILE A 6 4.15 -7.62 3.65
CA ILE A 6 5.41 -8.26 4.02
C ILE A 6 5.12 -9.12 5.26
N LEU A 7 5.21 -10.42 5.10
CA LEU A 7 4.80 -11.40 6.10
C LEU A 7 6.02 -12.16 6.62
N HIS A 8 6.12 -12.30 7.94
CA HIS A 8 7.07 -13.24 8.52
C HIS A 8 6.68 -14.68 8.13
N GLU A 9 7.66 -15.52 7.78
CA GLU A 9 7.42 -16.89 7.27
C GLU A 9 6.51 -17.71 8.19
N ASN A 10 6.61 -17.55 9.50
CA ASN A 10 5.82 -18.31 10.47
C ASN A 10 4.30 -18.06 10.39
N ILE A 11 3.87 -16.93 9.79
CA ILE A 11 2.45 -16.58 9.68
C ILE A 11 1.98 -16.53 8.21
N ALA A 12 2.90 -16.62 7.25
CA ALA A 12 2.63 -16.35 5.86
C ALA A 12 1.52 -17.26 5.28
N GLU A 13 1.59 -18.56 5.53
CA GLU A 13 0.61 -19.52 5.04
C GLU A 13 -0.79 -19.26 5.62
N SER A 14 -0.88 -19.11 6.95
CA SER A 14 -2.16 -18.88 7.63
C SER A 14 -2.77 -17.53 7.26
N PHE A 15 -1.92 -16.49 7.09
CA PHE A 15 -2.36 -15.19 6.62
C PHE A 15 -2.90 -15.29 5.19
N LEU A 16 -2.15 -15.90 4.27
CA LEU A 16 -2.53 -16.01 2.87
C LEU A 16 -3.85 -16.76 2.70
N ALA A 17 -4.08 -17.83 3.48
CA ALA A 17 -5.33 -18.57 3.45
C ALA A 17 -6.52 -17.69 3.86
N LYS A 18 -6.42 -16.98 5.00
CA LYS A 18 -7.48 -16.06 5.48
C LYS A 18 -7.69 -14.88 4.56
N PHE A 19 -6.61 -14.31 4.03
CA PHE A 19 -6.65 -13.16 3.13
C PHE A 19 -7.30 -13.52 1.79
N SER A 20 -6.96 -14.69 1.24
CA SER A 20 -7.60 -15.21 0.03
C SER A 20 -9.10 -15.44 0.22
N GLU A 21 -9.51 -15.96 1.37
CA GLU A 21 -10.94 -16.14 1.67
C GLU A 21 -11.66 -14.78 1.78
N ALA A 22 -11.06 -13.80 2.46
CA ALA A 22 -11.63 -12.46 2.53
C ALA A 22 -11.75 -11.81 1.14
N PHE A 23 -10.77 -12.01 0.26
CA PHE A 23 -10.80 -11.51 -1.12
C PHE A 23 -11.90 -12.17 -1.96
N ARG A 24 -12.19 -13.47 -1.76
CA ARG A 24 -13.31 -14.15 -2.45
C ARG A 24 -14.68 -13.65 -2.02
N GLN A 25 -14.79 -13.11 -0.80
CA GLN A 25 -16.04 -12.57 -0.27
C GLN A 25 -16.30 -11.12 -0.73
N VAL A 26 -15.34 -10.48 -1.40
CA VAL A 26 -15.49 -9.12 -1.93
C VAL A 26 -16.60 -9.10 -2.99
N LYS A 27 -17.60 -8.24 -2.79
CA LYS A 27 -18.71 -8.05 -3.73
C LYS A 27 -18.38 -6.90 -4.69
N ILE A 28 -18.15 -7.26 -5.95
CA ILE A 28 -17.89 -6.31 -7.02
C ILE A 28 -19.22 -5.82 -7.57
N GLY A 29 -19.44 -4.51 -7.58
CA GLY A 29 -20.74 -3.99 -8.02
C GLY A 29 -20.82 -2.48 -8.21
N ASP A 30 -22.04 -2.01 -8.43
CA ASP A 30 -22.35 -0.59 -8.49
C ASP A 30 -22.06 0.07 -7.12
N PRO A 31 -21.30 1.17 -7.06
CA PRO A 31 -21.05 1.90 -5.82
C PRO A 31 -22.30 2.45 -5.12
N LEU A 32 -23.42 2.58 -5.83
CA LEU A 32 -24.70 3.00 -5.27
C LEU A 32 -25.46 1.85 -4.58
N ASP A 33 -25.04 0.60 -4.78
CA ASP A 33 -25.59 -0.55 -4.07
C ASP A 33 -24.86 -0.73 -2.75
N GLU A 34 -25.57 -0.62 -1.62
CA GLU A 34 -25.01 -0.76 -0.26
C GLU A 34 -24.33 -2.11 0.00
N SER A 35 -24.65 -3.14 -0.77
CA SER A 35 -24.01 -4.45 -0.67
C SER A 35 -22.65 -4.51 -1.37
N THR A 36 -22.32 -3.54 -2.22
CA THR A 36 -21.05 -3.48 -2.95
C THR A 36 -19.91 -3.12 -2.00
N THR A 37 -18.83 -3.90 -2.05
CA THR A 37 -17.60 -3.63 -1.27
C THR A 37 -16.42 -3.24 -2.15
N LEU A 38 -16.52 -3.44 -3.46
CA LEU A 38 -15.52 -3.02 -4.45
C LEU A 38 -16.21 -2.45 -5.70
N GLY A 39 -16.04 -1.15 -5.89
CA GLY A 39 -16.50 -0.44 -7.09
C GLY A 39 -15.53 -0.56 -8.27
N PRO A 40 -15.80 0.14 -9.37
CA PRO A 40 -14.96 0.17 -10.56
C PRO A 40 -13.69 0.99 -10.33
N LEU A 41 -12.68 0.77 -11.18
CA LEU A 41 -11.55 1.67 -11.33
C LEU A 41 -12.00 3.00 -11.95
N SER A 42 -11.18 4.04 -11.78
CA SER A 42 -11.51 5.42 -12.15
C SER A 42 -11.72 5.63 -13.66
N SER A 43 -11.09 4.80 -14.49
CA SER A 43 -11.17 4.93 -15.95
C SER A 43 -10.83 3.63 -16.67
N LYS A 44 -11.10 3.59 -17.97
CA LYS A 44 -10.67 2.50 -18.83
C LYS A 44 -9.14 2.41 -18.90
N ASP A 45 -8.44 3.53 -18.96
CA ASP A 45 -6.97 3.57 -18.99
C ASP A 45 -6.37 2.98 -17.71
N ALA A 46 -7.01 3.25 -16.53
CA ALA A 46 -6.61 2.63 -15.28
C ALA A 46 -6.80 1.10 -15.29
N LEU A 47 -7.90 0.62 -15.87
CA LEU A 47 -8.16 -0.81 -16.05
C LEU A 47 -7.14 -1.47 -16.99
N ASP A 48 -6.87 -0.85 -18.14
CA ASP A 48 -5.94 -1.36 -19.13
C ASP A 48 -4.49 -1.38 -18.57
N THR A 49 -4.10 -0.33 -17.86
CA THR A 49 -2.80 -0.23 -17.18
C THR A 49 -2.65 -1.32 -16.12
N LEU A 50 -3.64 -1.46 -15.24
CA LEU A 50 -3.60 -2.48 -14.17
C LEU A 50 -3.55 -3.89 -14.74
N SER A 51 -4.35 -4.18 -15.77
CA SER A 51 -4.36 -5.47 -16.46
C SER A 51 -2.97 -5.79 -17.02
N LYS A 52 -2.37 -4.83 -17.72
CA LYS A 52 -1.02 -4.96 -18.26
C LYS A 52 0.04 -5.19 -17.18
N GLN A 53 -0.03 -4.45 -16.07
CA GLN A 53 0.90 -4.61 -14.95
C GLN A 53 0.82 -6.03 -14.35
N VAL A 54 -0.38 -6.56 -14.14
CA VAL A 54 -0.58 -7.92 -13.63
C VAL A 54 -0.06 -8.97 -14.61
N ASP A 55 -0.38 -8.82 -15.90
CA ASP A 55 0.10 -9.74 -16.95
C ASP A 55 1.64 -9.74 -17.04
N GLU A 56 2.27 -8.56 -17.02
CA GLU A 56 3.73 -8.44 -17.03
C GLU A 56 4.37 -9.00 -15.75
N ALA A 57 3.75 -8.82 -14.59
CA ALA A 57 4.23 -9.42 -13.34
C ALA A 57 4.26 -10.95 -13.44
N VAL A 58 3.17 -11.56 -13.92
CA VAL A 58 3.06 -13.02 -14.08
C VAL A 58 4.03 -13.53 -15.15
N LYS A 59 4.13 -12.86 -16.29
CA LYS A 59 5.06 -13.20 -17.36
C LYS A 59 6.53 -13.17 -16.91
N ASN A 60 6.86 -12.30 -15.96
CA ASN A 60 8.20 -12.19 -15.38
C ASN A 60 8.37 -13.00 -14.08
N GLY A 61 7.53 -14.01 -13.85
CA GLY A 61 7.73 -15.02 -12.82
C GLY A 61 6.96 -14.84 -11.52
N ALA A 62 6.10 -13.80 -11.39
CA ALA A 62 5.17 -13.74 -10.27
C ALA A 62 4.11 -14.84 -10.39
N THR A 63 3.67 -15.36 -9.25
CA THR A 63 2.58 -16.33 -9.20
C THR A 63 1.26 -15.62 -8.97
N LEU A 64 0.31 -15.79 -9.88
CA LEU A 64 -1.07 -15.36 -9.69
C LEU A 64 -1.77 -16.34 -8.75
N HIS A 65 -1.98 -15.92 -7.51
CA HIS A 65 -2.61 -16.73 -6.48
C HIS A 65 -4.15 -16.63 -6.51
N LEU A 66 -4.68 -15.45 -6.84
CA LEU A 66 -6.12 -15.16 -6.93
C LEU A 66 -6.40 -14.02 -7.92
N GLY A 67 -7.55 -14.06 -8.61
CA GLY A 67 -8.04 -13.00 -9.49
C GLY A 67 -7.21 -12.80 -10.75
N GLY A 68 -6.86 -11.55 -11.05
CA GLY A 68 -5.92 -11.20 -12.13
C GLY A 68 -6.57 -10.77 -13.44
N LYS A 69 -7.89 -10.59 -13.48
CA LYS A 69 -8.62 -10.30 -14.72
C LYS A 69 -9.58 -9.11 -14.57
N ALA A 70 -9.77 -8.41 -15.67
CA ALA A 70 -10.92 -7.53 -15.82
C ALA A 70 -12.22 -8.35 -15.74
N VAL A 71 -13.22 -7.81 -15.06
CA VAL A 71 -14.53 -8.46 -14.94
C VAL A 71 -15.31 -8.27 -16.24
N ALA A 72 -15.87 -9.34 -16.80
CA ALA A 72 -16.64 -9.32 -18.05
C ALA A 72 -18.05 -8.71 -17.83
N ARG A 73 -18.08 -7.39 -17.60
CA ARG A 73 -19.33 -6.59 -17.47
C ARG A 73 -19.06 -5.17 -17.93
N GLU A 74 -20.14 -4.41 -18.11
CA GLU A 74 -20.02 -2.96 -18.35
C GLU A 74 -19.39 -2.24 -17.16
N GLY A 75 -18.43 -1.34 -17.43
CA GLY A 75 -17.64 -0.60 -16.45
C GLY A 75 -16.20 -1.10 -16.30
N ASN A 76 -15.42 -0.38 -15.48
CA ASN A 76 -13.99 -0.61 -15.36
C ASN A 76 -13.67 -1.48 -14.12
N PHE A 77 -14.21 -2.69 -14.07
CA PHE A 77 -14.07 -3.57 -12.92
C PHE A 77 -12.88 -4.53 -13.09
N PHE A 78 -12.15 -4.72 -12.00
CA PHE A 78 -11.03 -5.67 -11.92
C PHE A 78 -11.22 -6.58 -10.70
N GLU A 79 -10.87 -7.85 -10.83
CA GLU A 79 -10.98 -8.82 -9.76
C GLU A 79 -10.02 -8.49 -8.60
N PRO A 80 -10.44 -8.70 -7.32
CA PRO A 80 -9.50 -8.73 -6.21
C PRO A 80 -8.38 -9.74 -6.50
N THR A 81 -7.14 -9.26 -6.49
CA THR A 81 -6.01 -10.01 -7.02
C THR A 81 -4.91 -10.13 -5.98
N ILE A 82 -4.32 -11.33 -5.89
CA ILE A 82 -3.17 -11.62 -5.04
C ILE A 82 -2.04 -12.16 -5.89
N LEU A 83 -0.90 -11.47 -5.83
CA LEU A 83 0.36 -11.88 -6.46
C LEU A 83 1.36 -12.32 -5.39
N THR A 84 2.08 -13.39 -5.65
CA THR A 84 3.16 -13.92 -4.80
C THR A 84 4.41 -14.20 -5.64
N GLY A 85 5.55 -14.49 -5.00
CA GLY A 85 6.77 -14.86 -5.71
C GLY A 85 7.40 -13.73 -6.52
N ILE A 86 7.09 -12.49 -6.22
CA ILE A 86 7.67 -11.32 -6.88
C ILE A 86 9.12 -11.15 -6.39
N THR A 87 10.07 -11.29 -7.30
CA THR A 87 11.49 -11.04 -7.05
C THR A 87 11.87 -9.62 -7.44
N ARG A 88 13.05 -9.16 -7.00
CA ARG A 88 13.54 -7.80 -7.29
C ARG A 88 13.69 -7.52 -8.79
N ASP A 89 13.93 -8.55 -9.60
CA ASP A 89 14.08 -8.43 -11.06
C ASP A 89 12.71 -8.37 -11.79
N ASN A 90 11.63 -8.65 -11.09
CA ASN A 90 10.28 -8.51 -11.64
C ASN A 90 9.87 -7.03 -11.67
N PRO A 91 9.37 -6.48 -12.80
CA PRO A 91 8.96 -5.07 -12.88
C PRO A 91 7.92 -4.69 -11.80
N ALA A 92 7.04 -5.60 -11.42
CA ALA A 92 6.05 -5.41 -10.36
C ALA A 92 6.65 -5.04 -9.00
N TYR A 93 7.93 -5.35 -8.76
CA TYR A 93 8.57 -5.07 -7.47
C TYR A 93 8.64 -3.58 -7.14
N PHE A 94 8.87 -2.74 -8.15
CA PHE A 94 8.98 -1.29 -8.01
C PHE A 94 7.75 -0.52 -8.48
N GLU A 95 6.76 -1.21 -9.06
CA GLU A 95 5.54 -0.59 -9.55
C GLU A 95 4.46 -0.48 -8.48
N GLU A 96 3.66 0.58 -8.56
CA GLU A 96 2.45 0.72 -7.79
C GLU A 96 1.24 0.26 -8.62
N PHE A 97 0.50 -0.72 -8.11
CA PHE A 97 -0.73 -1.19 -8.70
C PHE A 97 -1.92 -0.35 -8.21
N PHE A 98 -2.40 0.56 -9.03
CA PHE A 98 -3.54 1.42 -8.68
C PHE A 98 -4.88 0.69 -8.87
N GLY A 99 -5.13 -0.31 -8.02
CA GLY A 99 -6.32 -1.15 -8.05
C GLY A 99 -6.32 -2.20 -6.94
N PRO A 100 -7.25 -3.17 -7.00
CA PRO A 100 -7.43 -4.20 -5.97
C PRO A 100 -6.38 -5.34 -6.10
N VAL A 101 -5.11 -4.99 -6.15
CA VAL A 101 -4.00 -5.94 -6.28
C VAL A 101 -3.11 -5.87 -5.05
N ALA A 102 -2.94 -7.00 -4.38
CA ALA A 102 -2.06 -7.19 -3.25
C ALA A 102 -0.82 -8.00 -3.64
N GLN A 103 0.35 -7.49 -3.32
CA GLN A 103 1.63 -8.17 -3.48
C GLN A 103 2.05 -8.77 -2.14
N ILE A 104 2.28 -10.08 -2.09
CA ILE A 104 2.68 -10.80 -0.88
C ILE A 104 4.15 -11.14 -0.97
N TYR A 105 4.88 -10.73 0.06
CA TYR A 105 6.30 -11.04 0.26
C TYR A 105 6.47 -11.79 1.57
N VAL A 106 7.37 -12.78 1.59
CA VAL A 106 7.67 -13.57 2.78
C VAL A 106 9.11 -13.32 3.20
N VAL A 107 9.32 -13.04 4.47
CA VAL A 107 10.62 -12.73 5.07
C VAL A 107 10.86 -13.58 6.32
N LYS A 108 12.14 -13.71 6.72
CA LYS A 108 12.54 -14.55 7.85
C LYS A 108 12.71 -13.78 9.16
N ASN A 109 12.94 -12.48 9.08
CA ASN A 109 13.24 -11.64 10.25
C ASN A 109 12.86 -10.19 10.00
N ASP A 110 13.02 -9.35 11.03
CA ASP A 110 12.67 -7.93 11.01
C ASP A 110 13.58 -7.12 10.07
N GLU A 111 14.84 -7.48 9.99
CA GLU A 111 15.83 -6.82 9.16
C GLU A 111 15.48 -6.96 7.68
N GLU A 112 15.12 -8.17 7.25
CA GLU A 112 14.63 -8.43 5.89
C GLU A 112 13.32 -7.67 5.61
N ALA A 113 12.41 -7.61 6.60
CA ALA A 113 11.16 -6.89 6.46
C ALA A 113 11.39 -5.38 6.27
N ILE A 114 12.25 -4.78 7.08
CA ILE A 114 12.59 -3.36 6.99
C ILE A 114 13.32 -3.07 5.67
N GLN A 115 14.29 -3.89 5.30
CA GLN A 115 15.01 -3.74 4.05
C GLN A 115 14.07 -3.77 2.86
N LEU A 116 13.18 -4.76 2.82
CA LEU A 116 12.18 -4.89 1.76
C LEU A 116 11.20 -3.71 1.75
N ALA A 117 10.72 -3.26 2.92
CA ALA A 117 9.82 -2.12 3.03
C ALA A 117 10.47 -0.84 2.47
N ASN A 118 11.76 -0.63 2.75
CA ASN A 118 12.51 0.55 2.34
C ASN A 118 13.01 0.49 0.88
N ASP A 119 13.13 -0.70 0.30
CA ASP A 119 13.49 -0.89 -1.12
C ASP A 119 12.27 -0.55 -2.03
N SER A 120 11.89 0.71 -2.00
CA SER A 120 10.79 1.28 -2.77
C SER A 120 11.09 2.73 -3.15
N HIS A 121 10.60 3.14 -4.32
CA HIS A 121 10.64 4.54 -4.74
C HIS A 121 9.63 5.42 -3.99
N TYR A 122 8.68 4.83 -3.30
CA TYR A 122 7.60 5.50 -2.58
C TYR A 122 7.80 5.37 -1.06
N GLY A 123 7.21 6.31 -0.33
CA GLY A 123 7.30 6.36 1.13
C GLY A 123 6.17 7.21 1.72
N LEU A 124 4.91 6.96 1.33
CA LEU A 124 3.78 7.70 1.88
C LEU A 124 3.45 7.21 3.29
N GLY A 125 3.09 5.96 3.41
CA GLY A 125 2.71 5.38 4.69
C GLY A 125 2.91 3.87 4.75
N GLY A 126 2.91 3.36 5.96
CA GLY A 126 3.02 1.95 6.26
C GLY A 126 2.31 1.59 7.56
N ALA A 127 2.23 0.29 7.81
CA ALA A 127 1.71 -0.25 9.08
C ALA A 127 2.56 -1.43 9.53
N VAL A 128 2.73 -1.57 10.84
CA VAL A 128 3.38 -2.71 11.48
C VAL A 128 2.39 -3.38 12.42
N PHE A 129 2.16 -4.67 12.23
CA PHE A 129 1.29 -5.47 13.10
C PHE A 129 2.14 -6.42 13.95
N SER A 130 2.10 -6.27 15.26
CA SER A 130 2.81 -7.11 16.22
C SER A 130 2.15 -7.08 17.59
N GLN A 131 2.24 -8.18 18.32
CA GLN A 131 1.87 -8.23 19.74
C GLN A 131 2.95 -7.59 20.61
N ASP A 132 4.20 -7.59 20.18
CA ASP A 132 5.32 -6.90 20.84
C ASP A 132 5.37 -5.44 20.35
N ILE A 133 4.82 -4.54 21.15
CA ILE A 133 4.72 -3.11 20.82
C ILE A 133 6.09 -2.44 20.73
N GLU A 134 7.05 -2.82 21.57
CA GLU A 134 8.39 -2.23 21.53
C GLU A 134 9.16 -2.67 20.28
N ARG A 135 8.98 -3.92 19.85
CA ARG A 135 9.47 -4.40 18.55
C ARG A 135 8.81 -3.61 17.40
N ALA A 136 7.50 -3.44 17.44
CA ALA A 136 6.77 -2.68 16.41
C ALA A 136 7.24 -1.23 16.33
N LYS A 137 7.50 -0.56 17.45
CA LYS A 137 8.06 0.80 17.48
C LYS A 137 9.44 0.88 16.86
N ARG A 138 10.33 -0.07 17.16
CA ARG A 138 11.67 -0.13 16.55
C ARG A 138 11.57 -0.29 15.02
N MET A 139 10.73 -1.21 14.55
CA MET A 139 10.48 -1.40 13.12
C MET A 139 9.90 -0.14 12.47
N ALA A 140 8.88 0.46 13.09
CA ALA A 140 8.23 1.68 12.60
C ALA A 140 9.23 2.83 12.44
N SER A 141 10.16 3.00 13.39
CA SER A 141 11.21 4.02 13.33
C SER A 141 12.23 3.77 12.22
N ALA A 142 12.38 2.54 11.77
CA ALA A 142 13.33 2.17 10.71
C ALA A 142 12.69 2.16 9.30
N ILE A 143 11.37 2.24 9.19
CA ILE A 143 10.66 2.30 7.91
C ILE A 143 10.68 3.73 7.36
N GLU A 144 11.20 3.91 6.15
CA GLU A 144 11.36 5.19 5.46
C GLU A 144 10.08 5.65 4.78
N THR A 145 9.09 6.02 5.59
CA THR A 145 7.81 6.58 5.13
C THR A 145 7.45 7.82 5.94
N GLY A 146 6.51 8.60 5.44
CA GLY A 146 6.03 9.78 6.17
C GLY A 146 5.15 9.45 7.37
N MET A 147 4.53 8.27 7.35
CA MET A 147 3.61 7.80 8.40
C MET A 147 3.79 6.31 8.63
N VAL A 148 3.77 5.86 9.88
CA VAL A 148 3.68 4.43 10.24
C VAL A 148 2.68 4.25 11.37
N TYR A 149 1.75 3.33 11.16
CA TYR A 149 0.75 2.94 12.14
C TYR A 149 1.12 1.59 12.77
N ILE A 150 0.89 1.44 14.06
CA ILE A 150 1.12 0.17 14.76
C ILE A 150 -0.24 -0.44 15.13
N ASN A 151 -0.47 -1.67 14.67
CA ASN A 151 -1.70 -2.42 14.86
C ASN A 151 -2.97 -1.69 14.38
N TRP A 152 -2.81 -0.81 13.40
CA TRP A 152 -3.89 -0.08 12.75
C TRP A 152 -3.59 0.12 11.27
N LEU A 153 -4.60 0.45 10.50
CA LEU A 153 -4.45 0.82 9.09
C LEU A 153 -3.92 2.24 8.97
N THR A 154 -3.17 2.51 7.90
CA THR A 154 -2.81 3.89 7.56
C THR A 154 -4.08 4.68 7.25
N ASP A 155 -4.29 5.75 8.00
CA ASP A 155 -5.51 6.55 7.97
C ASP A 155 -5.16 8.05 8.01
N THR A 156 -6.17 8.91 7.92
CA THR A 156 -6.03 10.37 8.01
C THR A 156 -6.90 10.91 9.13
N ALA A 157 -6.35 11.81 9.93
CA ALA A 157 -7.09 12.58 10.94
C ALA A 157 -6.66 14.04 10.88
N PRO A 158 -7.56 15.01 11.07
CA PRO A 158 -7.24 16.43 10.95
C PRO A 158 -6.10 16.90 11.87
N GLU A 159 -5.93 16.27 13.01
CA GLU A 159 -4.91 16.56 14.01
C GLU A 159 -3.58 15.85 13.79
N LEU A 160 -3.49 14.93 12.86
CA LEU A 160 -2.28 14.17 12.56
C LEU A 160 -1.63 14.64 11.25
N PRO A 161 -0.29 14.80 11.22
CA PRO A 161 0.39 15.18 9.99
C PRO A 161 0.28 14.07 8.93
N PHE A 162 -0.11 14.45 7.72
CA PHE A 162 -0.20 13.57 6.58
C PHE A 162 0.82 13.97 5.51
N GLY A 163 1.57 13.02 4.98
CA GLY A 163 2.51 13.25 3.90
C GLY A 163 3.56 12.16 3.80
N GLY A 164 4.32 12.21 2.73
CA GLY A 164 5.29 11.19 2.36
C GLY A 164 6.73 11.67 2.32
N VAL A 165 7.59 10.75 1.89
CA VAL A 165 8.98 10.97 1.51
C VAL A 165 9.25 10.29 0.16
N LYS A 166 10.45 10.39 -0.35
CA LYS A 166 10.85 9.84 -1.67
C LYS A 166 9.92 10.39 -2.77
N ARG A 167 9.49 9.55 -3.73
CA ARG A 167 8.58 9.95 -4.82
C ARG A 167 7.13 10.19 -4.37
N SER A 168 6.77 9.83 -3.14
CA SER A 168 5.47 10.19 -2.58
C SER A 168 5.34 11.66 -2.25
N GLY A 169 6.42 12.42 -2.34
CA GLY A 169 6.43 13.87 -2.19
C GLY A 169 7.12 14.34 -0.91
N PHE A 170 6.97 15.61 -0.62
CA PHE A 170 7.54 16.30 0.54
C PHE A 170 6.49 17.24 1.15
N GLY A 171 6.79 17.81 2.30
CA GLY A 171 5.83 18.60 3.06
C GLY A 171 4.86 17.75 3.87
N ARG A 172 3.97 18.41 4.60
CA ARG A 172 2.93 17.75 5.38
C ARG A 172 1.62 18.51 5.25
N GLU A 173 0.55 17.75 5.04
CA GLU A 173 -0.82 18.23 5.16
C GLU A 173 -1.34 17.99 6.56
N LEU A 174 -2.47 18.59 6.91
CA LEU A 174 -3.16 18.44 8.18
C LEU A 174 -2.31 18.89 9.38
N SER A 175 -2.84 18.71 10.61
CA SER A 175 -2.24 19.17 11.86
C SER A 175 -1.86 20.66 11.85
N ASP A 176 -1.02 21.09 12.77
CA ASP A 176 -0.43 22.44 12.79
C ASP A 176 0.66 22.63 11.72
N LEU A 177 1.09 21.56 11.06
CA LEU A 177 2.09 21.62 9.99
C LEU A 177 1.48 22.05 8.66
N GLY A 178 0.28 21.59 8.34
CA GLY A 178 -0.34 21.84 7.04
C GLY A 178 -0.50 23.32 6.69
N ILE A 179 -0.93 24.14 7.64
CA ILE A 179 -1.08 25.58 7.39
C ILE A 179 0.28 26.27 7.12
N LYS A 180 1.36 25.75 7.70
CA LYS A 180 2.72 26.30 7.54
C LYS A 180 3.27 26.12 6.12
N GLU A 181 2.76 25.16 5.36
CA GLU A 181 3.12 24.95 3.95
C GLU A 181 2.62 26.07 3.02
N PHE A 182 1.60 26.83 3.46
CA PHE A 182 0.95 27.87 2.67
C PHE A 182 1.27 29.30 3.13
N VAL A 183 2.18 29.46 4.11
CA VAL A 183 2.54 30.77 4.67
C VAL A 183 4.04 31.01 4.62
N ASN A 184 4.41 32.29 4.50
CA ASN A 184 5.81 32.68 4.59
C ASN A 184 6.24 32.84 6.05
N GLN A 185 7.24 32.09 6.49
CA GLN A 185 7.87 32.21 7.80
C GLN A 185 8.95 33.31 7.71
N LYS A 186 8.66 34.49 8.29
CA LYS A 186 9.55 35.66 8.22
C LYS A 186 10.26 35.91 9.56
N LEU A 187 11.59 35.92 9.52
CA LEU A 187 12.41 36.38 10.63
C LEU A 187 12.54 37.92 10.62
N VAL A 188 12.28 38.53 11.75
CA VAL A 188 12.55 39.97 11.96
C VAL A 188 13.44 40.11 13.22
N VAL A 189 14.60 40.74 13.07
CA VAL A 189 15.55 40.98 14.15
C VAL A 189 15.74 42.49 14.26
N VAL A 190 15.62 43.00 15.50
CA VAL A 190 15.92 44.43 15.83
C VAL A 190 17.13 44.46 16.72
N HIS A 191 18.19 45.14 16.29
CA HIS A 191 19.34 45.48 17.13
C HIS A 191 19.13 46.88 17.72
N LYS A 192 19.34 46.99 19.05
CA LYS A 192 19.33 48.27 19.77
C LYS A 192 20.75 48.82 19.85
#